data_d720ba10d4ad998978f76dd6fcac2dd8
#
_entry.id   d720ba10d4ad998978f76dd6fcac2dd8
#
_cell.length_a   1.000
_cell.length_b   1.000
_cell.length_c   1.000
_cell.angle_alpha   90.00
_cell.angle_beta   90.00
_cell.angle_gamma   90.00
#
_symmetry.space_group_name_H-M   'P 1'
#
loop_
_entity.id
_entity.type
_entity.pdbx_description
1 polymer ?
#
loop_
_entity_poly.entity_id
_entity_poly.type
_entity_poly.pdbx_seq_one_letter_code
_entity_poly.pdbx_strand_id
1 'polypeptide(L)'
;MELTLKSTPEKYKKMVDELLPPLLELLQKLTFLEEEIYERNKELDAEKRLLKIPSHQIHPEWKDLMDEYHQRYLTLLDGCVSEKLLSKGARNSYGHPSEYSYLRGENFSVWFTMRKRDLATVILYYEEALEMKHKFVLRLIDGKWLIDEKFYGFGDEKTWYVDML
;
A
#
# COMPACT_ATOMS: atom_id res chain seq x y z
N MET A 1 -14.60 -5.69 -8.41
CA MET A 1 -13.68 -4.60 -8.89
C MET A 1 -14.19 -4.07 -10.22
N GLU A 2 -14.39 -2.78 -10.34
CA GLU A 2 -14.74 -2.10 -11.60
C GLU A 2 -13.48 -1.38 -12.13
N LEU A 3 -13.17 -1.57 -13.43
CA LEU A 3 -12.02 -0.95 -14.08
C LEU A 3 -12.49 0.06 -15.14
N THR A 4 -12.00 1.29 -15.04
CA THR A 4 -12.21 2.35 -16.03
C THR A 4 -10.88 2.81 -16.62
N LEU A 5 -10.75 2.75 -17.96
CA LEU A 5 -9.63 3.31 -18.71
C LEU A 5 -9.92 4.78 -19.02
N LYS A 6 -9.30 5.69 -18.31
CA LYS A 6 -9.57 7.12 -18.44
C LYS A 6 -8.50 7.81 -19.28
N SER A 7 -8.92 8.50 -20.35
CA SER A 7 -7.99 9.26 -21.20
C SER A 7 -6.76 8.47 -21.69
N THR A 8 -6.95 7.17 -21.98
CA THR A 8 -5.87 6.25 -22.37
C THR A 8 -6.03 5.93 -23.87
N PRO A 9 -5.09 6.38 -24.73
CA PRO A 9 -5.09 6.04 -26.14
C PRO A 9 -5.02 4.53 -26.37
N GLU A 10 -5.57 4.04 -27.50
CA GLU A 10 -5.66 2.62 -27.84
C GLU A 10 -4.32 1.88 -27.72
N LYS A 11 -3.23 2.51 -28.16
CA LYS A 11 -1.86 1.94 -28.10
C LYS A 11 -1.38 1.61 -26.68
N TYR A 12 -1.97 2.20 -25.64
CA TYR A 12 -1.60 1.98 -24.24
C TYR A 12 -2.62 1.17 -23.45
N LYS A 13 -3.77 0.86 -24.00
CA LYS A 13 -4.82 0.13 -23.26
C LYS A 13 -4.35 -1.22 -22.73
N LYS A 14 -3.52 -1.94 -23.49
CA LYS A 14 -2.95 -3.23 -23.07
C LYS A 14 -2.00 -3.12 -21.88
N MET A 15 -1.46 -1.94 -21.63
CA MET A 15 -0.54 -1.73 -20.51
C MET A 15 -1.22 -1.91 -19.15
N VAL A 16 -2.54 -1.78 -19.08
CA VAL A 16 -3.26 -2.06 -17.83
C VAL A 16 -3.07 -3.51 -17.37
N ASP A 17 -3.04 -4.45 -18.30
CA ASP A 17 -2.85 -5.89 -18.00
C ASP A 17 -1.43 -6.20 -17.51
N GLU A 18 -0.47 -5.34 -17.82
CA GLU A 18 0.92 -5.47 -17.37
C GLU A 18 1.19 -4.74 -16.05
N LEU A 19 0.56 -3.57 -15.84
CA LEU A 19 0.91 -2.67 -14.74
C LEU A 19 -0.01 -2.81 -13.52
N LEU A 20 -1.29 -3.09 -13.73
CA LEU A 20 -2.25 -3.16 -12.64
C LEU A 20 -2.07 -4.41 -11.75
N PRO A 21 -1.93 -5.63 -12.29
CA PRO A 21 -1.81 -6.82 -11.46
C PRO A 21 -0.62 -6.79 -10.49
N PRO A 22 0.62 -6.42 -10.90
CA PRO A 22 1.73 -6.33 -9.97
C PRO A 22 1.54 -5.30 -8.87
N LEU A 23 0.89 -4.17 -9.17
CA LEU A 23 0.56 -3.16 -8.16
C LEU A 23 -0.40 -3.75 -7.12
N LEU A 24 -1.52 -4.32 -7.55
CA LEU A 24 -2.51 -4.90 -6.63
C LEU A 24 -1.92 -6.05 -5.81
N GLU A 25 -1.09 -6.89 -6.42
CA GLU A 25 -0.40 -7.98 -5.72
C GLU A 25 0.53 -7.46 -4.62
N LEU A 26 1.30 -6.40 -4.89
CA LEU A 26 2.14 -5.76 -3.88
C LEU A 26 1.30 -5.26 -2.70
N LEU A 27 0.23 -4.51 -2.99
CA LEU A 27 -0.63 -3.96 -1.93
C LEU A 27 -1.29 -5.06 -1.09
N GLN A 28 -1.67 -6.18 -1.70
CA GLN A 28 -2.18 -7.35 -0.99
C GLN A 28 -1.12 -8.00 -0.10
N LYS A 29 0.12 -8.14 -0.58
CA LYS A 29 1.23 -8.66 0.22
C LYS A 29 1.53 -7.78 1.44
N LEU A 30 1.48 -6.45 1.26
CA LEU A 30 1.62 -5.51 2.38
C LEU A 30 0.49 -5.67 3.39
N THR A 31 -0.75 -5.84 2.92
CA THR A 31 -1.90 -6.12 3.79
C THR A 31 -1.71 -7.39 4.61
N PHE A 32 -1.31 -8.50 3.99
CA PHE A 32 -1.09 -9.76 4.69
C PHE A 32 0.03 -9.65 5.73
N LEU A 33 1.10 -8.94 5.42
CA LEU A 33 2.18 -8.69 6.37
C LEU A 33 1.67 -7.92 7.59
N GLU A 34 0.94 -6.82 7.40
CA GLU A 34 0.38 -6.03 8.50
C GLU A 34 -0.54 -6.84 9.40
N GLU A 35 -1.39 -7.67 8.82
CA GLU A 35 -2.30 -8.53 9.58
C GLU A 35 -1.59 -9.63 10.35
N GLU A 36 -0.58 -10.24 9.76
CA GLU A 36 0.26 -11.23 10.46
C GLU A 36 0.94 -10.59 11.68
N ILE A 37 1.52 -9.42 11.51
CA ILE A 37 2.19 -8.70 12.61
C ILE A 37 1.18 -8.27 13.68
N TYR A 38 0.00 -7.82 13.30
CA TYR A 38 -1.08 -7.50 14.24
C TYR A 38 -1.47 -8.72 15.10
N GLU A 39 -1.67 -9.88 14.49
CA GLU A 39 -2.02 -11.10 15.24
C GLU A 39 -0.89 -11.54 16.19
N ARG A 40 0.36 -11.48 15.75
CA ARG A 40 1.53 -11.76 16.61
C ARG A 40 1.65 -10.76 17.76
N ASN A 41 1.34 -9.48 17.53
CA ASN A 41 1.33 -8.49 18.60
C ASN A 41 0.21 -8.76 19.64
N LYS A 42 -0.94 -9.25 19.20
CA LYS A 42 -2.01 -9.70 20.11
C LYS A 42 -1.54 -10.85 21.02
N GLU A 43 -0.75 -11.77 20.48
CA GLU A 43 -0.15 -12.88 21.25
C GLU A 43 0.81 -12.32 22.32
N LEU A 44 1.65 -11.35 21.97
CA LEU A 44 2.53 -10.67 22.93
C LEU A 44 1.74 -9.94 24.01
N ASP A 45 0.64 -9.28 23.67
CA ASP A 45 -0.23 -8.61 24.64
C ASP A 45 -0.90 -9.61 25.60
N ALA A 46 -1.30 -10.77 25.12
CA ALA A 46 -1.82 -11.85 25.96
C ALA A 46 -0.73 -12.40 26.89
N GLU A 47 0.47 -12.59 26.39
CA GLU A 47 1.63 -13.05 27.19
C GLU A 47 2.02 -12.05 28.28
N LYS A 48 1.95 -10.75 28.00
CA LYS A 48 2.15 -9.71 29.04
C LYS A 48 1.28 -9.94 30.27
N ARG A 49 0.03 -10.33 30.08
CA ARG A 49 -0.91 -10.60 31.18
C ARG A 49 -0.45 -11.80 32.01
N LEU A 50 0.03 -12.86 31.37
CA LEU A 50 0.55 -14.05 32.03
C LEU A 50 1.84 -13.77 32.79
N LEU A 51 2.74 -12.96 32.22
CA LEU A 51 4.00 -12.57 32.82
C LEU A 51 3.86 -11.43 33.86
N LYS A 52 2.63 -10.94 34.07
CA LYS A 52 2.33 -9.81 34.98
C LYS A 52 3.12 -8.54 34.65
N ILE A 53 3.39 -8.30 33.38
CA ILE A 53 3.99 -7.06 32.90
C ILE A 53 2.91 -5.96 32.97
N PRO A 54 3.19 -4.80 33.59
CA PRO A 54 2.25 -3.69 33.68
C PRO A 54 1.77 -3.24 32.29
N SER A 55 0.51 -2.83 32.17
CA SER A 55 -0.11 -2.44 30.90
C SER A 55 0.61 -1.30 30.19
N HIS A 56 1.25 -0.40 30.92
CA HIS A 56 2.01 0.73 30.40
C HIS A 56 3.44 0.37 29.91
N GLN A 57 3.88 -0.86 30.18
CA GLN A 57 5.17 -1.35 29.71
C GLN A 57 5.00 -2.18 28.43
N ILE A 58 5.98 -2.06 27.54
CA ILE A 58 6.05 -2.80 26.27
C ILE A 58 6.57 -4.22 26.56
N HIS A 59 6.02 -5.21 25.86
CA HIS A 59 6.58 -6.56 25.89
C HIS A 59 8.05 -6.55 25.42
N PRO A 60 8.97 -7.30 26.05
CA PRO A 60 10.38 -7.30 25.68
C PRO A 60 10.65 -7.62 24.21
N GLU A 61 9.83 -8.46 23.60
CA GLU A 61 9.96 -8.87 22.18
C GLU A 61 9.25 -7.95 21.19
N TRP A 62 8.52 -6.93 21.66
CA TRP A 62 7.76 -6.03 20.79
C TRP A 62 8.65 -5.30 19.78
N LYS A 63 9.81 -4.82 20.24
CA LYS A 63 10.75 -4.11 19.37
C LYS A 63 11.26 -5.01 18.25
N ASP A 64 11.61 -6.25 18.55
CA ASP A 64 12.09 -7.20 17.57
C ASP A 64 11.00 -7.53 16.53
N LEU A 65 9.74 -7.63 16.97
CA LEU A 65 8.60 -7.81 16.09
C LEU A 65 8.42 -6.63 15.13
N MET A 66 8.56 -5.40 15.62
CA MET A 66 8.47 -4.20 14.77
C MET A 66 9.66 -4.06 13.83
N ASP A 67 10.87 -4.41 14.27
CA ASP A 67 12.05 -4.44 13.43
C ASP A 67 11.91 -5.50 12.30
N GLU A 68 11.38 -6.69 12.61
CA GLU A 68 11.05 -7.71 11.62
C GLU A 68 10.02 -7.18 10.60
N TYR A 69 8.95 -6.56 11.08
CA TYR A 69 7.93 -5.95 10.21
C TYR A 69 8.57 -4.97 9.23
N HIS A 70 9.36 -4.04 9.72
CA HIS A 70 10.01 -3.02 8.90
C HIS A 70 10.94 -3.64 7.86
N GLN A 71 11.75 -4.62 8.21
CA GLN A 71 12.65 -5.31 7.29
C GLN A 71 11.87 -6.09 6.21
N ARG A 72 10.83 -6.80 6.59
CA ARG A 72 9.97 -7.53 5.65
C ARG A 72 9.21 -6.57 4.74
N TYR A 73 8.78 -5.43 5.25
CA TYR A 73 8.13 -4.38 4.48
C TYR A 73 9.08 -3.84 3.39
N LEU A 74 10.30 -3.48 3.76
CA LEU A 74 11.33 -3.03 2.81
C LEU A 74 11.64 -4.09 1.75
N THR A 75 11.70 -5.37 2.14
CA THR A 75 11.93 -6.48 1.19
C THR A 75 10.81 -6.58 0.16
N LEU A 76 9.54 -6.40 0.55
CA LEU A 76 8.42 -6.37 -0.39
C LEU A 76 8.48 -5.19 -1.35
N LEU A 77 8.96 -4.04 -0.91
CA LEU A 77 9.11 -2.84 -1.74
C LEU A 77 10.28 -2.92 -2.71
N ASP A 78 11.28 -3.75 -2.42
CA ASP A 78 12.50 -3.85 -3.23
C ASP A 78 12.18 -4.20 -4.69
N GLY A 79 12.71 -3.40 -5.60
CA GLY A 79 12.46 -3.54 -7.02
C GLY A 79 11.05 -3.16 -7.51
N CYS A 80 10.15 -2.72 -6.63
CA CYS A 80 8.79 -2.28 -6.95
C CYS A 80 8.62 -0.75 -6.85
N VAL A 81 9.48 -0.09 -6.08
CA VAL A 81 9.36 1.31 -5.69
C VAL A 81 10.62 2.08 -6.07
N SER A 82 10.47 3.32 -6.52
CA SER A 82 11.59 4.19 -6.85
C SER A 82 12.35 4.65 -5.59
N GLU A 83 13.62 5.01 -5.76
CA GLU A 83 14.40 5.63 -4.68
C GLU A 83 13.77 6.94 -4.18
N LYS A 84 13.14 7.68 -5.08
CA LYS A 84 12.41 8.91 -4.75
C LYS A 84 11.27 8.64 -3.77
N LEU A 85 10.47 7.59 -3.98
CA LEU A 85 9.38 7.26 -3.08
C LEU A 85 9.90 6.68 -1.76
N LEU A 86 10.91 5.80 -1.80
CA LEU A 86 11.55 5.25 -0.60
C LEU A 86 12.20 6.33 0.27
N SER A 87 12.72 7.41 -0.32
CA SER A 87 13.32 8.53 0.42
C SER A 87 12.33 9.27 1.32
N LYS A 88 11.02 9.13 1.08
CA LYS A 88 9.97 9.69 1.94
C LYS A 88 9.74 8.87 3.21
N GLY A 89 10.33 7.69 3.29
CA GLY A 89 10.20 6.76 4.39
C GLY A 89 9.44 5.48 3.99
N ALA A 90 9.54 4.49 4.84
CA ALA A 90 8.77 3.26 4.80
C ALA A 90 8.20 2.98 6.19
N ARG A 91 7.09 2.25 6.26
CA ARG A 91 6.43 1.96 7.52
C ARG A 91 7.32 1.16 8.47
N ASN A 92 7.37 1.59 9.71
CA ASN A 92 8.07 0.92 10.83
C ASN A 92 7.12 0.36 11.88
N SER A 93 5.81 0.56 11.71
CA SER A 93 4.77 -0.05 12.52
C SER A 93 3.54 -0.36 11.64
N TYR A 94 2.84 -1.44 11.95
CA TYR A 94 1.66 -1.87 11.23
C TYR A 94 0.43 -0.98 11.51
N GLY A 95 -0.50 -0.95 10.55
CA GLY A 95 -1.85 -0.40 10.72
C GLY A 95 -2.88 -1.50 11.02
N HIS A 96 -3.94 -1.15 11.75
CA HIS A 96 -5.09 -2.04 11.94
C HIS A 96 -6.40 -1.22 11.94
N PRO A 97 -7.32 -1.48 11.01
CA PRO A 97 -7.14 -2.37 9.86
C PRO A 97 -5.99 -1.92 8.95
N SER A 98 -5.47 -2.84 8.12
CA SER A 98 -4.44 -2.53 7.13
C SER A 98 -4.94 -1.47 6.14
N GLU A 99 -4.06 -0.58 5.71
CA GLU A 99 -4.38 0.51 4.78
C GLU A 99 -5.04 0.04 3.47
N TYR A 100 -4.66 -1.14 2.98
CA TYR A 100 -5.20 -1.68 1.73
C TYR A 100 -6.17 -2.83 1.94
N SER A 101 -6.76 -2.97 3.14
CA SER A 101 -7.71 -4.03 3.48
C SER A 101 -8.95 -4.06 2.58
N TYR A 102 -9.35 -2.91 2.01
CA TYR A 102 -10.45 -2.79 1.06
C TYR A 102 -10.25 -3.63 -0.23
N LEU A 103 -9.01 -4.00 -0.56
CA LEU A 103 -8.71 -4.85 -1.72
C LEU A 103 -9.18 -6.30 -1.56
N ARG A 104 -9.53 -6.72 -0.35
CA ARG A 104 -10.13 -8.05 -0.09
C ARG A 104 -11.58 -8.13 -0.51
N GLY A 105 -12.26 -7.01 -0.53
CA GLY A 105 -13.63 -6.91 -1.00
C GLY A 105 -13.71 -6.67 -2.52
N GLU A 106 -14.94 -6.70 -3.03
CA GLU A 106 -15.21 -6.33 -4.42
C GLU A 106 -15.61 -4.84 -4.56
N ASN A 107 -15.72 -4.13 -3.44
CA ASN A 107 -16.26 -2.78 -3.34
C ASN A 107 -15.19 -1.69 -3.54
N PHE A 108 -14.39 -1.85 -4.57
CA PHE A 108 -13.48 -0.78 -5.00
C PHE A 108 -13.49 -0.67 -6.52
N SER A 109 -13.19 0.52 -7.02
CA SER A 109 -13.04 0.78 -8.44
C SER A 109 -11.64 1.29 -8.77
N VAL A 110 -11.20 1.00 -9.98
CA VAL A 110 -9.88 1.33 -10.48
C VAL A 110 -10.01 2.26 -11.67
N TRP A 111 -9.34 3.40 -11.64
CA TRP A 111 -9.15 4.26 -12.79
C TRP A 111 -7.69 4.18 -13.23
N PHE A 112 -7.49 3.75 -14.47
CA PHE A 112 -6.17 3.68 -15.09
C PHE A 112 -6.05 4.74 -16.17
N THR A 113 -4.97 5.50 -16.15
CA THR A 113 -4.64 6.53 -17.13
C THR A 113 -3.21 6.38 -17.60
N MET A 114 -3.01 6.29 -18.93
CA MET A 114 -1.69 6.30 -19.53
C MET A 114 -1.71 7.10 -20.82
N ARG A 115 -1.00 8.21 -20.88
CA ARG A 115 -0.92 9.11 -22.05
C ARG A 115 0.47 9.14 -22.67
N LYS A 116 1.49 8.73 -21.91
CA LYS A 116 2.90 8.68 -22.32
C LYS A 116 3.43 7.27 -22.11
N ARG A 117 4.45 6.90 -22.88
CA ARG A 117 5.03 5.56 -22.83
C ARG A 117 5.70 5.19 -21.51
N ASP A 118 6.05 6.18 -20.70
CA ASP A 118 6.87 6.05 -19.48
C ASP A 118 6.15 6.48 -18.20
N LEU A 119 4.85 6.77 -18.29
CA LEU A 119 4.07 7.29 -17.18
C LEU A 119 2.64 6.73 -17.21
N ALA A 120 2.25 6.04 -16.16
CA ALA A 120 0.87 5.62 -15.89
C ALA A 120 0.42 6.07 -14.50
N THR A 121 -0.87 6.26 -14.35
CA THR A 121 -1.49 6.60 -13.06
C THR A 121 -2.62 5.62 -12.79
N VAL A 122 -2.64 5.08 -11.58
CA VAL A 122 -3.70 4.21 -11.07
C VAL A 122 -4.35 4.90 -9.88
N ILE A 123 -5.67 5.06 -9.92
CA ILE A 123 -6.44 5.56 -8.79
C ILE A 123 -7.38 4.44 -8.33
N LEU A 124 -7.30 4.11 -7.06
CA LEU A 124 -8.19 3.17 -6.38
C LEU A 124 -9.19 3.97 -5.55
N TYR A 125 -10.48 3.84 -5.87
CA TYR A 125 -11.57 4.43 -5.10
C TYR A 125 -12.19 3.35 -4.23
N TYR A 126 -12.44 3.64 -2.98
CA TYR A 126 -13.05 2.73 -2.02
C TYR A 126 -13.84 3.50 -0.97
N GLU A 127 -14.74 2.80 -0.29
CA GLU A 127 -15.54 3.33 0.80
C GLU A 127 -15.25 2.52 2.08
N GLU A 128 -14.90 3.23 3.14
CA GLU A 128 -14.84 2.72 4.50
C GLU A 128 -15.84 3.51 5.34
N ALA A 129 -15.37 4.32 6.31
CA ALA A 129 -16.23 5.28 7.00
C ALA A 129 -16.51 6.54 6.15
N LEU A 130 -15.63 6.80 5.19
CA LEU A 130 -15.70 7.89 4.22
C LEU A 130 -15.32 7.35 2.83
N GLU A 131 -15.76 8.06 1.79
CA GLU A 131 -15.26 7.83 0.44
C GLU A 131 -13.80 8.27 0.36
N MET A 132 -12.91 7.35 0.02
CA MET A 132 -11.47 7.51 -0.01
C MET A 132 -10.91 7.16 -1.38
N LYS A 133 -9.71 7.63 -1.65
CA LYS A 133 -8.98 7.27 -2.87
C LYS A 133 -7.48 7.28 -2.64
N HIS A 134 -6.81 6.29 -3.24
CA HIS A 134 -5.36 6.25 -3.36
C HIS A 134 -4.94 6.46 -4.81
N LYS A 135 -3.88 7.22 -5.03
CA LYS A 135 -3.29 7.41 -6.36
C LYS A 135 -1.84 6.95 -6.35
N PHE A 136 -1.53 6.08 -7.29
CA PHE A 136 -0.19 5.59 -7.55
C PHE A 136 0.29 6.10 -8.91
N VAL A 137 1.46 6.73 -8.93
CA VAL A 137 2.12 7.13 -10.16
C VAL A 137 3.18 6.08 -10.48
N LEU A 138 3.02 5.40 -11.60
CA LEU A 138 3.95 4.41 -12.10
C LEU A 138 4.83 5.04 -13.17
N ARG A 139 6.13 4.88 -13.04
CA ARG A 139 7.11 5.44 -13.98
C ARG A 139 8.07 4.38 -14.49
N LEU A 140 8.35 4.42 -15.78
CA LEU A 140 9.38 3.59 -16.38
C LEU A 140 10.75 4.27 -16.15
N ILE A 141 11.58 3.64 -15.30
CA ILE A 141 12.90 4.14 -14.90
C ILE A 141 13.91 3.04 -15.21
N ASP A 142 14.90 3.36 -16.04
CA ASP A 142 15.95 2.43 -16.46
C ASP A 142 15.39 1.07 -16.98
N GLY A 143 14.34 1.15 -17.78
CA GLY A 143 13.67 -0.01 -18.38
C GLY A 143 12.77 -0.81 -17.43
N LYS A 144 12.52 -0.32 -16.22
CA LYS A 144 11.69 -0.98 -15.21
C LYS A 144 10.55 -0.07 -14.74
N TRP A 145 9.34 -0.63 -14.65
CA TRP A 145 8.20 0.07 -14.08
C TRP A 145 8.27 0.04 -12.55
N LEU A 146 8.25 1.23 -11.94
CA LEU A 146 8.32 1.42 -10.50
C LEU A 146 7.18 2.33 -10.03
N ILE A 147 6.72 2.13 -8.81
CA ILE A 147 5.86 3.08 -8.11
C ILE A 147 6.75 4.26 -7.70
N ASP A 148 6.49 5.44 -8.27
CA ASP A 148 7.33 6.62 -8.09
C ASP A 148 6.75 7.65 -7.13
N GLU A 149 5.41 7.70 -7.05
CA GLU A 149 4.69 8.58 -6.13
C GLU A 149 3.40 7.90 -5.66
N LYS A 150 3.02 8.22 -4.42
CA LYS A 150 1.73 7.85 -3.84
C LYS A 150 1.06 9.07 -3.24
N PHE A 151 -0.26 9.12 -3.36
CA PHE A 151 -1.11 10.13 -2.78
C PHE A 151 -2.38 9.50 -2.23
N TYR A 152 -3.00 10.16 -1.27
CA TYR A 152 -4.36 9.84 -0.84
C TYR A 152 -5.26 11.07 -1.01
N GLY A 153 -6.57 10.87 -0.97
CA GLY A 153 -7.57 11.93 -1.03
C GLY A 153 -8.94 11.44 -0.62
N PHE A 154 -9.89 12.34 -0.56
CA PHE A 154 -11.26 12.07 -0.11
C PHE A 154 -12.24 12.25 -1.25
N GLY A 155 -13.12 11.27 -1.49
CA GLY A 155 -14.25 11.31 -2.41
C GLY A 155 -14.00 12.11 -3.69
N ASP A 156 -14.85 13.08 -3.93
CA ASP A 156 -14.79 13.96 -5.11
C ASP A 156 -13.88 15.19 -4.93
N GLU A 157 -13.22 15.34 -3.79
CA GLU A 157 -12.30 16.45 -3.58
C GLU A 157 -11.17 16.45 -4.62
N LYS A 158 -10.79 17.61 -5.11
CA LYS A 158 -9.69 17.74 -6.09
C LYS A 158 -8.31 17.67 -5.45
N THR A 159 -8.23 17.84 -4.13
CA THR A 159 -6.98 17.85 -3.37
C THR A 159 -6.41 16.45 -3.23
N TRP A 160 -5.12 16.35 -3.48
CA TRP A 160 -4.32 15.15 -3.24
C TRP A 160 -3.25 15.44 -2.21
N TYR A 161 -3.12 14.57 -1.24
CA TYR A 161 -2.13 14.64 -0.18
C TYR A 161 -0.99 13.68 -0.47
N VAL A 162 0.24 14.18 -0.40
CA VAL A 162 1.43 13.34 -0.61
C VAL A 162 1.52 12.28 0.48
N ASP A 163 1.85 11.07 0.09
CA ASP A 163 1.91 9.94 0.98
C ASP A 163 3.14 9.07 0.69
N MET A 164 3.40 8.10 1.55
CA MET A 164 4.43 7.06 1.40
C MET A 164 3.76 5.69 1.36
N LEU A 165 4.47 4.68 0.88
CA LEU A 165 4.06 3.29 0.96
C LEU A 165 4.38 2.70 2.32
#